data_e2d4e51e819281b4d621ad5bebd2fde8
#
_entry.id   e2d4e51e819281b4d621ad5bebd2fde8
#
_cell.length_a   1.000
_cell.length_b   1.000
_cell.length_c   1.000
_cell.angle_alpha   90.00
_cell.angle_beta   90.00
_cell.angle_gamma   90.00
#
_symmetry.space_group_name_H-M   'P 1'
#
loop_
_entity.id
_entity.type
_entity.pdbx_description
1 polymer ?
#
loop_
_entity_poly.entity_id
_entity_poly.type
_entity_poly.pdbx_seq_one_letter_code
_entity_poly.pdbx_strand_id
1 'polypeptide(L)'
;MLQFFRKVWQRLWGRLRYCGAVHYLAGGPSLPPPLTPEQETAAAELVRKVGNGFSVTLLDGVTGSGKTEVYFEAVARALELGRQVLILVPEIALTTQWLGRFEKRFGVKPACWHSGLGQRERIDTWKAVSEGRVKVIVGARSALFLPYPDLGLMVIDESHDHSFKQEDV
;
A
#
# COMPACT_ATOMS: atom_id res chain seq x y z
N MET A 1 6.85 0.62 22.53
CA MET A 1 6.21 0.65 21.22
C MET A 1 6.41 1.99 20.46
N LEU A 2 6.07 3.15 21.03
CA LEU A 2 6.25 4.48 20.39
C LEU A 2 7.70 4.81 19.95
N GLN A 3 8.73 4.43 20.72
CA GLN A 3 10.13 4.65 20.32
C GLN A 3 10.58 3.76 19.15
N PHE A 4 10.02 2.58 19.04
CA PHE A 4 10.28 1.66 17.92
C PHE A 4 9.73 2.25 16.62
N PHE A 5 8.48 2.70 16.62
CA PHE A 5 7.85 3.39 15.48
C PHE A 5 8.63 4.62 15.03
N ARG A 6 9.11 5.43 15.96
CA ARG A 6 9.89 6.64 15.64
C ARG A 6 11.22 6.32 14.95
N LYS A 7 11.92 5.25 15.36
CA LYS A 7 13.16 4.79 14.70
C LYS A 7 12.88 4.16 13.33
N VAL A 8 11.80 3.41 13.20
CA VAL A 8 11.35 2.82 11.94
C VAL A 8 11.01 3.91 10.93
N TRP A 9 10.24 4.91 11.35
CA TRP A 9 9.88 6.06 10.52
C TRP A 9 11.08 6.89 10.08
N GLN A 10 12.06 7.11 10.94
CA GLN A 10 13.28 7.83 10.55
C GLN A 10 14.10 7.06 9.49
N ARG A 11 14.13 5.73 9.55
CA ARG A 11 14.78 4.89 8.52
C ARG A 11 13.99 4.86 7.21
N LEU A 12 12.67 4.78 7.27
CA LEU A 12 11.79 4.87 6.09
C LEU A 12 11.94 6.22 5.39
N TRP A 13 11.96 7.31 6.16
CA TRP A 13 12.16 8.67 5.62
C TRP A 13 13.47 8.81 4.84
N GLY A 14 14.55 8.26 5.33
CA GLY A 14 15.83 8.28 4.63
C GLY A 14 15.79 7.53 3.29
N ARG A 15 15.05 6.42 3.21
CA ARG A 15 14.94 5.60 1.99
C ARG A 15 13.91 6.12 0.99
N LEU A 16 12.80 6.69 1.46
CA LEU A 16 11.76 7.28 0.61
C LEU A 16 12.21 8.61 -0.03
N ARG A 17 13.15 9.33 0.58
CA ARG A 17 13.71 10.58 0.06
C ARG A 17 14.39 10.45 -1.30
N TYR A 18 14.83 9.26 -1.68
CA TYR A 18 15.50 9.01 -2.96
C TYR A 18 14.53 8.56 -4.07
N CYS A 19 13.24 8.51 -3.82
CA CYS A 19 12.24 8.12 -4.82
C CYS A 19 11.78 9.37 -5.57
N GLY A 20 12.41 9.69 -6.69
CA GLY A 20 12.24 10.92 -7.47
C GLY A 20 10.86 11.18 -8.11
N ALA A 21 9.82 10.44 -7.73
CA ALA A 21 8.44 10.63 -8.16
C ALA A 21 7.45 10.79 -6.98
N VAL A 22 7.97 11.04 -5.77
CA VAL A 22 7.13 11.12 -4.57
C VAL A 22 6.99 12.58 -4.16
N HIS A 23 5.78 13.13 -4.25
CA HIS A 23 5.46 14.44 -3.70
C HIS A 23 5.39 14.35 -2.17
N TYR A 24 6.31 15.01 -1.49
CA TYR A 24 6.34 15.09 -0.03
C TYR A 24 5.38 16.15 0.49
N LEU A 25 4.66 15.81 1.56
CA LEU A 25 3.89 16.80 2.32
C LEU A 25 4.80 17.55 3.29
N ALA A 26 4.52 18.83 3.47
CA ALA A 26 5.27 19.72 4.39
C ALA A 26 5.20 19.31 5.86
N GLY A 27 4.27 18.42 6.26
CA GLY A 27 4.03 18.01 7.65
C GLY A 27 4.61 16.65 8.07
N GLY A 28 5.13 15.84 7.13
CA GLY A 28 5.56 14.46 7.42
C GLY A 28 4.41 13.49 7.76
N PRO A 29 4.73 12.21 8.02
CA PRO A 29 3.72 11.21 8.37
C PRO A 29 3.14 11.46 9.76
N SER A 30 1.85 11.22 9.92
CA SER A 30 1.21 11.26 11.24
C SER A 30 1.38 9.93 11.97
N LEU A 31 1.30 9.96 13.30
CA LEU A 31 1.20 8.72 14.08
C LEU A 31 -0.04 7.93 13.64
N PRO A 32 0.07 6.59 13.58
CA PRO A 32 -1.10 5.76 13.29
C PRO A 32 -2.17 5.96 14.36
N PRO A 33 -3.45 5.83 14.01
CA PRO A 33 -4.49 5.72 15.01
C PRO A 33 -4.21 4.49 15.90
N PRO A 34 -4.58 4.53 17.19
CA PRO A 34 -4.46 3.36 18.05
C PRO A 34 -5.33 2.24 17.50
N LEU A 35 -4.76 1.04 17.41
CA LEU A 35 -5.48 -0.17 17.03
C LEU A 35 -6.19 -0.74 18.26
N THR A 36 -7.32 -1.42 18.06
CA THR A 36 -7.92 -2.25 19.10
C THR A 36 -7.06 -3.50 19.36
N PRO A 37 -7.20 -4.21 20.49
CA PRO A 37 -6.44 -5.44 20.76
C PRO A 37 -6.57 -6.50 19.66
N GLU A 38 -7.75 -6.64 19.07
CA GLU A 38 -8.01 -7.57 17.97
C GLU A 38 -7.28 -7.13 16.68
N GLN A 39 -7.32 -5.83 16.38
CA GLN A 39 -6.60 -5.26 15.24
C GLN A 39 -5.08 -5.38 15.43
N GLU A 40 -4.56 -5.15 16.66
CA GLU A 40 -3.13 -5.34 16.97
C GLU A 40 -2.70 -6.79 16.75
N THR A 41 -3.51 -7.75 17.18
CA THR A 41 -3.24 -9.17 16.97
C THR A 41 -3.19 -9.53 15.49
N ALA A 42 -4.19 -9.10 14.72
CA ALA A 42 -4.24 -9.34 13.28
C ALA A 42 -3.07 -8.65 12.53
N ALA A 43 -2.75 -7.41 12.90
CA ALA A 43 -1.63 -6.68 12.33
C ALA A 43 -0.28 -7.35 12.61
N ALA A 44 -0.07 -7.82 13.85
CA ALA A 44 1.16 -8.53 14.23
C ALA A 44 1.33 -9.82 13.43
N GLU A 45 0.25 -10.55 13.16
CA GLU A 45 0.29 -11.75 12.34
C GLU A 45 0.67 -11.44 10.88
N LEU A 46 0.06 -10.41 10.27
CA LEU A 46 0.40 -9.97 8.93
C LEU A 46 1.87 -9.53 8.84
N VAL A 47 2.31 -8.69 9.76
CA VAL A 47 3.69 -8.17 9.82
C VAL A 47 4.71 -9.31 9.92
N ARG A 48 4.42 -10.34 10.72
CA ARG A 48 5.29 -11.52 10.88
C ARG A 48 5.46 -12.30 9.57
N LYS A 49 4.45 -12.34 8.71
CA LYS A 49 4.47 -13.06 7.42
C LYS A 49 5.23 -12.30 6.33
N VAL A 50 5.25 -10.97 6.38
CA VAL A 50 5.94 -10.15 5.37
C VAL A 50 7.45 -10.41 5.40
N GLY A 51 7.99 -10.85 4.25
CA GLY A 51 9.42 -11.16 4.10
C GLY A 51 9.81 -12.60 4.49
N ASN A 52 8.87 -13.41 4.95
CA ASN A 52 9.10 -14.81 5.38
C ASN A 52 8.57 -15.85 4.38
N GLY A 53 8.77 -15.60 3.08
CA GLY A 53 8.30 -16.46 2.01
C GLY A 53 6.88 -16.12 1.54
N PHE A 54 6.36 -16.93 0.61
CA PHE A 54 5.01 -16.75 0.08
C PHE A 54 3.96 -17.25 1.07
N SER A 55 2.96 -16.43 1.31
CA SER A 55 1.77 -16.80 2.10
C SER A 55 0.56 -16.02 1.63
N VAL A 56 -0.61 -16.61 1.82
CA VAL A 56 -1.90 -15.95 1.60
C VAL A 56 -2.61 -15.83 2.95
N THR A 57 -3.15 -14.66 3.23
CA THR A 57 -3.90 -14.42 4.47
C THR A 57 -5.21 -13.72 4.13
N LEU A 58 -6.31 -14.28 4.60
CA LEU A 58 -7.61 -13.62 4.55
C LEU A 58 -7.76 -12.75 5.81
N LEU A 59 -7.96 -11.45 5.60
CA LEU A 59 -8.32 -10.52 6.66
C LEU A 59 -9.83 -10.31 6.61
N ASP A 60 -10.54 -11.06 7.46
CA ASP A 60 -11.99 -10.97 7.57
C ASP A 60 -12.41 -9.89 8.58
N GLY A 61 -13.56 -9.27 8.31
CA GLY A 61 -14.13 -8.24 9.18
C GLY A 61 -15.19 -7.42 8.46
N VAL A 62 -16.16 -6.92 9.24
CA VAL A 62 -17.25 -6.09 8.71
C VAL A 62 -16.73 -4.80 8.09
N THR A 63 -17.53 -4.18 7.23
CA THR A 63 -17.24 -2.85 6.68
C THR A 63 -17.05 -1.85 7.81
N GLY A 64 -16.00 -1.04 7.74
CA GLY A 64 -15.68 -0.07 8.79
C GLY A 64 -14.92 -0.63 9.99
N SER A 65 -14.62 -1.93 10.05
CA SER A 65 -13.83 -2.54 11.16
C SER A 65 -12.37 -2.12 11.22
N GLY A 66 -11.92 -1.24 10.33
CA GLY A 66 -10.53 -0.75 10.33
C GLY A 66 -9.52 -1.67 9.63
N LYS A 67 -9.96 -2.59 8.77
CA LYS A 67 -9.07 -3.47 7.98
C LYS A 67 -7.93 -2.70 7.30
N THR A 68 -8.21 -1.50 6.81
CA THR A 68 -7.21 -0.63 6.17
C THR A 68 -6.05 -0.30 7.11
N GLU A 69 -6.33 0.05 8.36
CA GLU A 69 -5.26 0.34 9.33
C GLU A 69 -4.46 -0.91 9.67
N VAL A 70 -5.12 -2.07 9.73
CA VAL A 70 -4.46 -3.35 10.00
C VAL A 70 -3.49 -3.71 8.88
N TYR A 71 -3.91 -3.67 7.61
CA TYR A 71 -2.99 -4.01 6.53
C TYR A 71 -1.96 -2.90 6.25
N PHE A 72 -2.18 -1.66 6.66
CA PHE A 72 -1.16 -0.62 6.60
C PHE A 72 0.07 -0.93 7.46
N GLU A 73 -0.07 -1.71 8.54
CA GLU A 73 1.07 -2.21 9.32
C GLU A 73 1.93 -3.18 8.48
N ALA A 74 1.29 -4.07 7.71
CA ALA A 74 2.01 -4.94 6.77
C ALA A 74 2.67 -4.16 5.62
N VAL A 75 2.00 -3.10 5.11
CA VAL A 75 2.58 -2.17 4.13
C VAL A 75 3.83 -1.51 4.69
N ALA A 76 3.76 -0.97 5.92
CA ALA A 76 4.89 -0.37 6.60
C ALA A 76 6.06 -1.35 6.69
N ARG A 77 5.78 -2.61 7.07
CA ARG A 77 6.80 -3.66 7.16
C ARG A 77 7.45 -3.98 5.82
N ALA A 78 6.67 -4.07 4.74
CA ALA A 78 7.21 -4.32 3.40
C ALA A 78 8.13 -3.17 2.95
N LEU A 79 7.73 -1.93 3.23
CA LEU A 79 8.54 -0.74 2.94
C LEU A 79 9.84 -0.69 3.76
N GLU A 80 9.83 -1.10 5.03
CA GLU A 80 11.04 -1.25 5.86
C GLU A 80 12.04 -2.21 5.24
N LEU A 81 11.54 -3.30 4.67
CA LEU A 81 12.35 -4.28 3.96
C LEU A 81 12.81 -3.80 2.58
N GLY A 82 12.39 -2.60 2.15
CA GLY A 82 12.72 -2.01 0.85
C GLY A 82 11.92 -2.59 -0.30
N ARG A 83 10.92 -3.43 -0.03
CA ARG A 83 10.09 -4.11 -1.03
C ARG A 83 9.05 -3.20 -1.65
N GLN A 84 8.59 -3.56 -2.84
CA GLN A 84 7.44 -2.92 -3.47
C GLN A 84 6.13 -3.51 -2.94
N VAL A 85 5.11 -2.67 -2.89
CA VAL A 85 3.77 -3.02 -2.44
C VAL A 85 2.76 -2.70 -3.52
N LEU A 86 1.89 -3.64 -3.82
CA LEU A 86 0.72 -3.46 -4.67
C LEU A 86 -0.55 -3.52 -3.82
N ILE A 87 -1.37 -2.49 -3.92
CA ILE A 87 -2.69 -2.46 -3.29
C ILE A 87 -3.74 -2.39 -4.39
N LEU A 88 -4.49 -3.47 -4.53
CA LEU A 88 -5.62 -3.52 -5.45
C LEU A 88 -6.88 -3.06 -4.73
N VAL A 89 -7.54 -2.10 -5.32
CA VAL A 89 -8.83 -1.57 -4.86
C VAL A 89 -9.78 -1.49 -6.05
N PRO A 90 -11.11 -1.62 -5.84
CA PRO A 90 -12.07 -1.27 -6.88
C PRO A 90 -11.84 0.17 -7.35
N GLU A 91 -12.02 0.45 -8.66
CA GLU A 91 -11.80 1.81 -9.19
C GLU A 91 -12.62 2.87 -8.44
N ILE A 92 -13.85 2.52 -8.03
CA ILE A 92 -14.73 3.38 -7.23
C ILE A 92 -14.21 3.60 -5.79
N ALA A 93 -13.41 2.69 -5.27
CA ALA A 93 -12.83 2.79 -3.92
C ALA A 93 -11.52 3.58 -3.91
N LEU A 94 -10.94 3.90 -5.09
CA LEU A 94 -9.78 4.77 -5.23
C LEU A 94 -10.17 6.24 -4.99
N THR A 95 -10.81 6.46 -3.85
CA THR A 95 -11.37 7.75 -3.47
C THR A 95 -10.32 8.67 -2.90
N THR A 96 -10.59 9.97 -2.96
CA THR A 96 -9.79 11.00 -2.28
C THR A 96 -9.61 10.69 -0.79
N GLN A 97 -10.62 10.06 -0.17
CA GLN A 97 -10.57 9.67 1.24
C GLN A 97 -9.55 8.58 1.51
N TRP A 98 -9.50 7.52 0.69
CA TRP A 98 -8.52 6.44 0.85
C TRP A 98 -7.10 6.96 0.61
N LEU A 99 -6.91 7.71 -0.48
CA LEU A 99 -5.62 8.34 -0.80
C LEU A 99 -5.16 9.29 0.31
N GLY A 100 -6.08 10.09 0.86
CA GLY A 100 -5.79 10.99 1.99
C GLY A 100 -5.40 10.23 3.26
N ARG A 101 -6.03 9.08 3.56
CA ARG A 101 -5.63 8.22 4.69
C ARG A 101 -4.22 7.67 4.49
N PHE A 102 -3.92 7.17 3.28
CA PHE A 102 -2.59 6.68 2.94
C PHE A 102 -1.54 7.80 3.08
N GLU A 103 -1.80 8.95 2.46
CA GLU A 103 -0.91 10.10 2.50
C GLU A 103 -0.65 10.58 3.93
N LYS A 104 -1.70 10.65 4.76
CA LYS A 104 -1.59 10.99 6.18
C LYS A 104 -0.74 9.98 6.95
N ARG A 105 -0.89 8.69 6.65
CA ARG A 105 -0.16 7.61 7.33
C ARG A 105 1.30 7.54 6.92
N PHE A 106 1.60 7.68 5.64
CA PHE A 106 2.93 7.43 5.08
C PHE A 106 3.69 8.72 4.69
N GLY A 107 3.04 9.89 4.76
CA GLY A 107 3.65 11.18 4.39
C GLY A 107 3.94 11.34 2.90
N VAL A 108 3.47 10.40 2.08
CA VAL A 108 3.71 10.35 0.64
C VAL A 108 2.48 9.83 -0.09
N LYS A 109 2.31 10.25 -1.35
CA LYS A 109 1.25 9.70 -2.21
C LYS A 109 1.70 8.38 -2.84
N PRO A 110 0.83 7.36 -2.90
CA PRO A 110 1.13 6.18 -3.69
C PRO A 110 1.05 6.52 -5.18
N ALA A 111 1.74 5.76 -6.03
CA ALA A 111 1.50 5.83 -7.46
C ALA A 111 0.15 5.18 -7.78
N CYS A 112 -0.67 5.87 -8.56
CA CYS A 112 -1.98 5.37 -8.97
C CYS A 112 -1.90 4.69 -10.33
N TRP A 113 -2.69 3.59 -10.51
CA TRP A 113 -2.84 2.90 -11.77
C TRP A 113 -4.30 2.56 -12.04
N HIS A 114 -4.94 3.31 -12.94
CA HIS A 114 -6.34 3.16 -13.27
C HIS A 114 -6.63 3.54 -14.73
N SER A 115 -7.85 3.30 -15.19
CA SER A 115 -8.28 3.53 -16.56
C SER A 115 -8.17 5.00 -17.00
N GLY A 116 -8.37 5.94 -16.08
CA GLY A 116 -8.35 7.38 -16.34
C GLY A 116 -6.96 8.02 -16.47
N LEU A 117 -5.85 7.27 -16.29
CA LEU A 117 -4.51 7.82 -16.49
C LEU A 117 -4.25 8.15 -17.95
N GLY A 118 -3.67 9.34 -18.20
CA GLY A 118 -3.15 9.73 -19.51
C GLY A 118 -2.00 8.82 -19.98
N GLN A 119 -1.78 8.78 -21.31
CA GLN A 119 -0.74 7.91 -21.89
C GLN A 119 0.66 8.20 -21.33
N ARG A 120 1.00 9.48 -21.16
CA ARG A 120 2.30 9.88 -20.60
C ARG A 120 2.46 9.42 -19.17
N GLU A 121 1.45 9.66 -18.33
CA GLU A 121 1.46 9.22 -16.92
C GLU A 121 1.58 7.71 -16.80
N ARG A 122 0.92 6.93 -17.68
CA ARG A 122 1.06 5.48 -17.74
C ARG A 122 2.50 5.06 -18.03
N ILE A 123 3.14 5.67 -19.02
CA ILE A 123 4.53 5.37 -19.39
C ILE A 123 5.47 5.72 -18.22
N ASP A 124 5.31 6.89 -17.61
CA ASP A 124 6.15 7.34 -16.53
C ASP A 124 5.98 6.46 -15.28
N THR A 125 4.74 6.10 -14.94
CA THR A 125 4.44 5.16 -13.84
C THR A 125 5.00 3.77 -14.12
N TRP A 126 4.81 3.24 -15.33
CA TRP A 126 5.33 1.93 -15.74
C TRP A 126 6.85 1.85 -15.58
N LYS A 127 7.58 2.87 -16.09
CA LYS A 127 9.04 2.98 -15.94
C LYS A 127 9.45 3.09 -14.47
N ALA A 128 8.77 3.92 -13.70
CA ALA A 128 9.08 4.10 -12.28
C ALA A 128 8.90 2.82 -11.47
N VAL A 129 7.88 2.00 -11.82
CA VAL A 129 7.66 0.68 -11.21
C VAL A 129 8.75 -0.30 -11.63
N SER A 130 9.06 -0.40 -12.94
CA SER A 130 10.07 -1.33 -13.47
C SER A 130 11.48 -1.07 -12.95
N GLU A 131 11.79 0.17 -12.63
CA GLU A 131 13.07 0.58 -12.05
C GLU A 131 13.08 0.48 -10.51
N GLY A 132 11.98 0.06 -9.89
CA GLY A 132 11.84 -0.03 -8.43
C GLY A 132 11.86 1.32 -7.70
N ARG A 133 11.74 2.44 -8.44
CA ARG A 133 11.69 3.80 -7.89
C ARG A 133 10.40 4.06 -7.12
N VAL A 134 9.29 3.53 -7.59
CA VAL A 134 8.01 3.57 -6.88
C VAL A 134 7.91 2.35 -5.97
N LYS A 135 7.62 2.59 -4.70
CA LYS A 135 7.51 1.53 -3.69
C LYS A 135 6.07 1.14 -3.38
N VAL A 136 5.10 2.02 -3.55
CA VAL A 136 3.69 1.70 -3.35
C VAL A 136 2.89 2.08 -4.57
N ILE A 137 2.20 1.10 -5.10
CA ILE A 137 1.27 1.23 -6.21
C ILE A 137 -0.12 0.89 -5.71
N VAL A 138 -1.08 1.74 -6.01
CA VAL A 138 -2.50 1.46 -5.77
C VAL A 138 -3.25 1.53 -7.09
N GLY A 139 -4.13 0.58 -7.33
CA GLY A 139 -4.86 0.60 -8.58
C GLY A 139 -5.86 -0.52 -8.76
N ALA A 140 -6.50 -0.51 -9.91
CA ALA A 140 -7.41 -1.54 -10.35
C ALA A 140 -6.67 -2.83 -10.75
N ARG A 141 -7.43 -3.85 -11.11
CA ARG A 141 -6.93 -5.19 -11.52
C ARG A 141 -5.79 -5.14 -12.55
N SER A 142 -5.80 -4.18 -13.48
CA SER A 142 -4.74 -4.03 -14.49
C SER A 142 -3.36 -3.70 -13.91
N ALA A 143 -3.27 -3.20 -12.67
CA ALA A 143 -2.00 -2.97 -11.98
C ALA A 143 -1.22 -4.26 -11.70
N LEU A 144 -1.86 -5.42 -11.70
CA LEU A 144 -1.21 -6.74 -11.59
C LEU A 144 -0.15 -6.99 -12.67
N PHE A 145 -0.32 -6.39 -13.83
CA PHE A 145 0.54 -6.63 -15.01
C PHE A 145 1.72 -5.65 -15.11
N LEU A 146 1.93 -4.82 -14.10
CA LEU A 146 3.11 -3.96 -14.04
C LEU A 146 4.36 -4.77 -13.69
N PRO A 147 5.54 -4.35 -14.19
CA PRO A 147 6.77 -5.10 -14.00
C PRO A 147 7.42 -4.77 -12.64
N TYR A 148 7.02 -5.48 -11.61
CA TYR A 148 7.57 -5.32 -10.26
C TYR A 148 8.88 -6.11 -10.10
N PRO A 149 10.07 -5.48 -9.99
CA PRO A 149 11.31 -6.22 -9.76
C PRO A 149 11.42 -6.81 -8.35
N ASP A 150 10.69 -6.25 -7.36
CA ASP A 150 10.84 -6.64 -5.96
C ASP A 150 9.52 -6.52 -5.19
N LEU A 151 8.45 -7.13 -5.72
CA LEU A 151 7.14 -7.15 -5.05
C LEU A 151 7.21 -8.00 -3.78
N GLY A 152 6.99 -7.38 -2.63
CA GLY A 152 7.02 -8.04 -1.32
C GLY A 152 5.68 -8.19 -0.64
N LEU A 153 4.68 -7.43 -1.08
CA LEU A 153 3.33 -7.50 -0.54
C LEU A 153 2.31 -7.14 -1.61
N MET A 154 1.26 -7.94 -1.69
CA MET A 154 0.05 -7.62 -2.43
C MET A 154 -1.14 -7.61 -1.48
N VAL A 155 -1.92 -6.54 -1.51
CA VAL A 155 -3.18 -6.41 -0.79
C VAL A 155 -4.30 -6.34 -1.81
N ILE A 156 -5.37 -7.07 -1.58
CA ILE A 156 -6.62 -6.96 -2.35
C ILE A 156 -7.69 -6.51 -1.37
N ASP A 157 -8.02 -5.23 -1.43
CA ASP A 157 -9.07 -4.64 -0.59
C ASP A 157 -10.42 -4.81 -1.27
N GLU A 158 -11.50 -5.00 -0.49
CA GLU A 158 -12.85 -5.24 -1.00
C GLU A 158 -12.91 -6.39 -2.05
N SER A 159 -12.21 -7.51 -1.77
CA SER A 159 -12.04 -8.64 -2.71
C SER A 159 -13.36 -9.26 -3.20
N HIS A 160 -14.47 -8.99 -2.54
CA HIS A 160 -15.83 -9.41 -2.93
C HIS A 160 -16.46 -8.52 -4.01
N ASP A 161 -15.86 -7.36 -4.33
CA ASP A 161 -16.36 -6.46 -5.35
C ASP A 161 -16.34 -7.11 -6.75
N HIS A 162 -17.42 -6.89 -7.50
CA HIS A 162 -17.59 -7.45 -8.85
C HIS A 162 -16.51 -7.00 -9.83
N SER A 163 -15.87 -5.85 -9.62
CA SER A 163 -14.78 -5.36 -10.47
C SER A 163 -13.55 -6.27 -10.52
N PHE A 164 -13.40 -7.16 -9.52
CA PHE A 164 -12.36 -8.20 -9.52
C PHE A 164 -12.80 -9.51 -10.16
N LYS A 165 -14.08 -9.69 -10.42
CA LYS A 165 -14.62 -10.85 -11.13
C LYS A 165 -14.61 -10.57 -12.62
N GLN A 166 -14.26 -11.57 -13.41
CA GLN A 166 -14.47 -11.55 -14.85
C GLN A 166 -15.94 -11.96 -15.05
N GLU A 167 -16.74 -11.09 -15.65
CA GLU A 167 -18.04 -11.52 -16.14
C GLU A 167 -17.76 -12.46 -17.32
N ASP A 168 -18.11 -13.73 -17.17
CA ASP A 168 -18.13 -14.67 -18.29
C ASP A 168 -19.20 -14.17 -19.27
N VAL A 169 -18.76 -13.79 -20.45
CA VAL A 169 -19.63 -13.43 -21.59
C VAL A 169 -20.05 -14.70 -22.29
#